data_df1a0b063c8ca5b403e2682a27b963e7
#
_entry.id   df1a0b063c8ca5b403e2682a27b963e7
#
_cell.length_a   1.000
_cell.length_b   1.000
_cell.length_c   1.000
_cell.angle_alpha   90.00
_cell.angle_beta   90.00
_cell.angle_gamma   90.00
#
_symmetry.space_group_name_H-M   'P 1'
#
loop_
_entity.id
_entity.type
_entity.pdbx_description
1 polymer ?
#
loop_
_entity_poly.entity_id
_entity_poly.type
_entity_poly.pdbx_seq_one_letter_code
_entity_poly.pdbx_strand_id
1 'polypeptide(L)'
;MSKKPALFLALAAAIGVPASAATSGKHFELTTKSPEAVKLLRELQGRIENFQFGPPNVELGKKLAASDPNFALGIYYASVVEPNQDEALKQYQHSRELAKKASDGERRFIEAMVHARVNQGVDFKKSIDPLVGLGQDYPGERLVQMILGQLYNGDGKGDLAADAFRKAQAIGPRSARAEAFLAGHELLEGHYPQARAQYESIEKSLPKGSVPFAIRFGVTFSHLYEGNVDAALASLKTYLDEYRASGLDQQFPEVFIWNAMARINLENGRLEEAMKAYEKGYESIPNSKLPEDQKTTWLGRLHHGKCRTLARMGKHEEAWKEAETVRKMIIDGGEAGRQYWKAYHYLAGYAKLEAGQTGEALEHLLQTDETDPFHTLLLARAYERLGRKDEAKAAYKKIVESQAAGIERPLAYPEAKEKLSSL
;
A
#
# COMPACT_ATOMS: atom_id res chain seq x y z
N MET A 1 48.97 35.72 -27.19
CA MET A 1 49.02 35.04 -25.85
C MET A 1 47.72 34.27 -25.68
N SER A 2 47.81 32.97 -25.92
CA SER A 2 46.69 32.02 -25.96
C SER A 2 46.41 31.54 -24.53
N LYS A 3 45.16 31.72 -24.02
CA LYS A 3 44.70 31.07 -22.79
C LYS A 3 43.78 29.91 -23.19
N LYS A 4 44.31 28.67 -22.92
CA LYS A 4 43.55 27.45 -23.04
C LYS A 4 42.54 27.34 -21.88
N PRO A 5 41.29 26.87 -22.09
CA PRO A 5 40.41 26.53 -21.00
C PRO A 5 40.78 25.17 -20.38
N ALA A 6 40.84 25.13 -19.06
CA ALA A 6 41.05 23.92 -18.28
C ALA A 6 39.83 23.01 -18.35
N LEU A 7 40.04 21.78 -18.78
CA LEU A 7 39.06 20.69 -18.83
C LEU A 7 38.95 20.12 -17.41
N PHE A 8 37.85 20.37 -16.69
CA PHE A 8 37.54 19.68 -15.46
C PHE A 8 36.99 18.30 -15.81
N LEU A 9 37.84 17.27 -15.71
CA LEU A 9 37.36 15.87 -15.64
C LEU A 9 36.75 15.66 -14.26
N ALA A 10 35.41 15.58 -14.19
CA ALA A 10 34.72 15.06 -13.04
C ALA A 10 34.93 13.53 -13.02
N LEU A 11 35.81 13.06 -12.14
CA LEU A 11 36.00 11.66 -11.82
C LEU A 11 34.75 11.21 -11.06
N ALA A 12 33.81 10.54 -11.74
CA ALA A 12 32.74 9.80 -11.10
C ALA A 12 33.40 8.62 -10.38
N ALA A 13 33.67 8.79 -9.09
CA ALA A 13 34.03 7.70 -8.23
C ALA A 13 32.84 6.74 -8.17
N ALA A 14 32.92 5.62 -8.88
CA ALA A 14 32.10 4.47 -8.68
C ALA A 14 32.34 4.02 -7.23
N ILE A 15 31.45 4.40 -6.33
CA ILE A 15 31.38 3.80 -5.00
C ILE A 15 30.86 2.39 -5.24
N GLY A 16 31.80 1.47 -5.47
CA GLY A 16 31.54 0.06 -5.38
C GLY A 16 31.10 -0.20 -3.95
N VAL A 17 29.82 -0.45 -3.77
CA VAL A 17 29.29 -1.00 -2.51
C VAL A 17 30.02 -2.34 -2.35
N PRO A 18 30.85 -2.53 -1.32
CA PRO A 18 31.49 -3.81 -1.10
C PRO A 18 30.39 -4.85 -0.93
N ALA A 19 30.51 -5.97 -1.61
CA ALA A 19 29.68 -7.14 -1.36
C ALA A 19 29.67 -7.34 0.15
N SER A 20 28.48 -7.16 0.76
CA SER A 20 28.26 -7.22 2.19
C SER A 20 28.95 -8.47 2.72
N ALA A 21 29.92 -8.29 3.58
CA ALA A 21 30.36 -9.35 4.46
C ALA A 21 29.12 -9.80 5.21
N ALA A 22 28.67 -11.04 4.97
CA ALA A 22 27.58 -11.63 5.69
C ALA A 22 27.84 -11.37 7.18
N THR A 23 26.98 -10.61 7.83
CA THR A 23 27.09 -10.37 9.27
C THR A 23 26.98 -11.74 9.92
N SER A 24 28.04 -12.22 10.52
CA SER A 24 28.15 -13.52 11.19
C SER A 24 27.36 -13.51 12.51
N GLY A 25 26.09 -13.11 12.42
CA GLY A 25 25.17 -13.12 13.54
C GLY A 25 24.65 -14.54 13.80
N LYS A 26 24.31 -14.82 15.05
CA LYS A 26 23.67 -16.07 15.46
C LYS A 26 22.32 -16.22 14.74
N HIS A 27 22.10 -17.34 14.07
CA HIS A 27 20.82 -17.77 13.49
C HIS A 27 20.15 -18.79 14.43
N PHE A 28 18.83 -18.91 14.38
CA PHE A 28 18.22 -20.04 15.04
C PHE A 28 18.32 -21.28 14.15
N GLU A 29 18.46 -22.42 14.80
CA GLU A 29 18.56 -23.71 14.13
C GLU A 29 17.19 -24.12 13.59
N LEU A 30 17.12 -24.57 12.33
CA LEU A 30 15.92 -25.17 11.77
C LEU A 30 15.78 -26.61 12.26
N THR A 31 14.61 -26.99 12.72
CA THR A 31 14.39 -28.32 13.29
C THR A 31 14.46 -29.44 12.25
N THR A 32 14.17 -29.15 10.99
CA THR A 32 14.24 -30.15 9.91
C THR A 32 15.67 -30.59 9.62
N LYS A 33 15.81 -31.90 9.31
CA LYS A 33 17.04 -32.51 8.78
C LYS A 33 16.96 -32.70 7.25
N SER A 34 15.85 -32.33 6.61
CA SER A 34 15.64 -32.44 5.16
C SER A 34 16.24 -31.25 4.41
N PRO A 35 17.31 -31.42 3.63
CA PRO A 35 17.85 -30.35 2.79
C PRO A 35 16.81 -29.85 1.77
N GLU A 36 15.94 -30.73 1.30
CA GLU A 36 14.88 -30.40 0.36
C GLU A 36 13.83 -29.48 1.04
N ALA A 37 13.43 -29.77 2.28
CA ALA A 37 12.52 -28.89 3.02
C ALA A 37 13.13 -27.47 3.21
N VAL A 38 14.40 -27.38 3.54
CA VAL A 38 15.09 -26.08 3.67
C VAL A 38 15.11 -25.34 2.35
N LYS A 39 15.40 -26.02 1.23
CA LYS A 39 15.41 -25.42 -0.11
C LYS A 39 14.02 -24.88 -0.48
N LEU A 40 12.97 -25.69 -0.31
CA LEU A 40 11.58 -25.33 -0.62
C LEU A 40 11.11 -24.14 0.25
N LEU A 41 11.46 -24.14 1.55
CA LEU A 41 11.15 -23.01 2.45
C LEU A 41 11.78 -21.71 1.93
N ARG A 42 13.08 -21.74 1.60
CA ARG A 42 13.79 -20.55 1.11
C ARG A 42 13.24 -20.04 -0.23
N GLU A 43 12.91 -20.96 -1.13
CA GLU A 43 12.25 -20.62 -2.40
C GLU A 43 10.91 -19.94 -2.16
N LEU A 44 10.06 -20.50 -1.27
CA LEU A 44 8.75 -19.94 -0.95
C LEU A 44 8.88 -18.54 -0.31
N GLN A 45 9.80 -18.39 0.65
CA GLN A 45 10.10 -17.08 1.25
C GLN A 45 10.54 -16.07 0.20
N GLY A 46 11.48 -16.44 -0.67
CA GLY A 46 11.97 -15.57 -1.75
C GLY A 46 10.88 -15.15 -2.72
N ARG A 47 9.96 -16.06 -3.08
CA ARG A 47 8.81 -15.74 -3.93
C ARG A 47 7.87 -14.73 -3.28
N ILE A 48 7.51 -14.95 -2.00
CA ILE A 48 6.66 -14.04 -1.22
C ILE A 48 7.31 -12.66 -1.10
N GLU A 49 8.59 -12.59 -0.82
CA GLU A 49 9.36 -11.35 -0.68
C GLU A 49 9.53 -10.59 -1.99
N ASN A 50 9.45 -11.28 -3.12
CA ASN A 50 9.54 -10.67 -4.45
C ASN A 50 8.17 -10.59 -5.14
N PHE A 51 7.08 -10.51 -4.38
CA PHE A 51 5.71 -10.32 -4.86
C PHE A 51 5.24 -11.37 -5.86
N GLN A 52 5.80 -12.56 -5.83
CA GLN A 52 5.34 -13.67 -6.65
C GLN A 52 4.27 -14.43 -5.89
N PHE A 53 3.01 -14.27 -6.28
CA PHE A 53 1.86 -14.88 -5.63
C PHE A 53 1.15 -15.88 -6.55
N GLY A 54 0.10 -16.53 -6.03
CA GLY A 54 -0.81 -17.38 -6.79
C GLY A 54 -0.52 -18.87 -6.70
N PRO A 55 -1.15 -19.68 -7.56
CA PRO A 55 -1.15 -21.15 -7.50
C PRO A 55 0.23 -21.81 -7.36
N PRO A 56 1.32 -21.31 -7.99
CA PRO A 56 2.64 -21.90 -7.82
C PRO A 56 3.14 -21.91 -6.37
N ASN A 57 2.75 -20.92 -5.55
CA ASN A 57 3.13 -20.89 -4.13
C ASN A 57 2.34 -21.91 -3.30
N VAL A 58 1.08 -22.14 -3.67
CA VAL A 58 0.25 -23.18 -3.03
C VAL A 58 0.88 -24.56 -3.25
N GLU A 59 1.26 -24.86 -4.49
CA GLU A 59 1.92 -26.13 -4.81
C GLU A 59 3.29 -26.27 -4.14
N LEU A 60 4.03 -25.16 -4.03
CA LEU A 60 5.31 -25.13 -3.31
C LEU A 60 5.10 -25.37 -1.81
N GLY A 61 4.08 -24.76 -1.21
CA GLY A 61 3.69 -24.99 0.19
C GLY A 61 3.30 -26.45 0.47
N LYS A 62 2.53 -27.07 -0.42
CA LYS A 62 2.20 -28.50 -0.33
C LYS A 62 3.45 -29.40 -0.40
N LYS A 63 4.36 -29.13 -1.35
CA LYS A 63 5.62 -29.87 -1.46
C LYS A 63 6.48 -29.68 -0.21
N LEU A 64 6.55 -28.47 0.33
CA LEU A 64 7.28 -28.18 1.57
C LEU A 64 6.74 -28.99 2.74
N ALA A 65 5.43 -28.97 2.96
CA ALA A 65 4.77 -29.74 4.01
C ALA A 65 4.97 -31.26 3.84
N ALA A 66 4.96 -31.77 2.60
CA ALA A 66 5.17 -33.17 2.30
C ALA A 66 6.65 -33.62 2.48
N SER A 67 7.62 -32.72 2.24
CA SER A 67 9.05 -33.03 2.31
C SER A 67 9.55 -33.28 3.74
N ASP A 68 8.90 -32.66 4.73
CA ASP A 68 9.08 -32.96 6.16
C ASP A 68 7.82 -32.56 6.95
N PRO A 69 6.90 -33.51 7.19
CA PRO A 69 5.65 -33.26 7.92
C PRO A 69 5.83 -32.83 9.39
N ASN A 70 7.04 -32.96 9.94
CA ASN A 70 7.36 -32.58 11.32
C ASN A 70 8.10 -31.23 11.41
N PHE A 71 8.34 -30.58 10.29
CA PHE A 71 9.03 -29.29 10.23
C PHE A 71 8.06 -28.14 10.54
N ALA A 72 8.09 -27.66 11.77
CA ALA A 72 7.14 -26.67 12.28
C ALA A 72 7.08 -25.39 11.41
N LEU A 73 8.23 -24.80 11.08
CA LEU A 73 8.31 -23.60 10.24
C LEU A 73 7.86 -23.87 8.79
N GLY A 74 8.12 -25.07 8.27
CA GLY A 74 7.65 -25.50 6.95
C GLY A 74 6.13 -25.56 6.87
N ILE A 75 5.48 -26.17 7.86
CA ILE A 75 4.01 -26.23 7.96
C ILE A 75 3.42 -24.83 8.17
N TYR A 76 4.09 -23.97 8.97
CA TYR A 76 3.68 -22.57 9.11
C TYR A 76 3.64 -21.87 7.74
N TYR A 77 4.69 -21.96 6.93
CA TYR A 77 4.74 -21.33 5.61
C TYR A 77 3.77 -21.93 4.61
N ALA A 78 3.49 -23.23 4.68
CA ALA A 78 2.42 -23.87 3.91
C ALA A 78 1.06 -23.22 4.23
N SER A 79 0.79 -22.97 5.53
CA SER A 79 -0.45 -22.30 5.96
C SER A 79 -0.58 -20.85 5.50
N VAL A 80 0.55 -20.16 5.29
CA VAL A 80 0.56 -18.75 4.80
C VAL A 80 0.09 -18.64 3.36
N VAL A 81 0.33 -19.66 2.55
CA VAL A 81 0.00 -19.67 1.12
C VAL A 81 -1.25 -20.50 0.77
N GLU A 82 -1.87 -21.14 1.74
CA GLU A 82 -3.09 -21.93 1.58
C GLU A 82 -4.31 -21.00 1.37
N PRO A 83 -5.01 -21.08 0.22
CA PRO A 83 -6.13 -20.19 -0.09
C PRO A 83 -7.40 -20.54 0.69
N ASN A 84 -7.56 -21.80 1.12
CA ASN A 84 -8.69 -22.22 1.95
C ASN A 84 -8.43 -21.84 3.40
N GLN A 85 -9.23 -20.93 3.95
CA GLN A 85 -9.02 -20.39 5.31
C GLN A 85 -9.10 -21.43 6.41
N ASP A 86 -10.00 -22.41 6.30
CA ASP A 86 -10.15 -23.46 7.31
C ASP A 86 -8.94 -24.40 7.28
N GLU A 87 -8.47 -24.75 6.10
CA GLU A 87 -7.27 -25.58 5.93
C GLU A 87 -6.02 -24.83 6.37
N ALA A 88 -5.87 -23.56 6.02
CA ALA A 88 -4.80 -22.71 6.52
C ALA A 88 -4.77 -22.63 8.04
N LEU A 89 -5.93 -22.57 8.69
CA LEU A 89 -6.03 -22.54 10.15
C LEU A 89 -5.61 -23.89 10.76
N LYS A 90 -6.04 -25.01 10.18
CA LYS A 90 -5.63 -26.36 10.63
C LYS A 90 -4.12 -26.56 10.52
N GLN A 91 -3.54 -26.21 9.36
CA GLN A 91 -2.09 -26.30 9.16
C GLN A 91 -1.33 -25.42 10.16
N TYR A 92 -1.82 -24.21 10.41
CA TYR A 92 -1.24 -23.31 11.39
C TYR A 92 -1.30 -23.90 12.82
N GLN A 93 -2.45 -24.46 13.23
CA GLN A 93 -2.58 -25.10 14.53
C GLN A 93 -1.62 -26.30 14.64
N HIS A 94 -1.50 -27.10 13.57
CA HIS A 94 -0.54 -28.19 13.52
C HIS A 94 0.91 -27.70 13.64
N SER A 95 1.28 -26.63 12.95
CA SER A 95 2.59 -25.99 13.08
C SER A 95 2.90 -25.60 14.54
N ARG A 96 1.92 -25.07 15.28
CA ARG A 96 2.07 -24.73 16.71
C ARG A 96 2.32 -25.94 17.59
N GLU A 97 1.63 -27.07 17.34
CA GLU A 97 1.88 -28.30 18.08
C GLU A 97 3.30 -28.85 17.83
N LEU A 98 3.74 -28.82 16.58
CA LEU A 98 5.10 -29.21 16.20
C LEU A 98 6.15 -28.27 16.82
N ALA A 99 5.86 -26.98 16.91
CA ALA A 99 6.76 -25.97 17.48
C ALA A 99 7.14 -26.28 18.96
N LYS A 100 6.30 -26.98 19.72
CA LYS A 100 6.61 -27.41 21.09
C LYS A 100 7.86 -28.28 21.17
N LYS A 101 8.23 -28.97 20.09
CA LYS A 101 9.39 -29.85 19.97
C LYS A 101 10.48 -29.25 19.04
N ALA A 102 10.27 -28.04 18.49
CA ALA A 102 11.20 -27.41 17.62
C ALA A 102 12.34 -26.71 18.40
N SER A 103 13.31 -26.17 17.66
CA SER A 103 14.36 -25.31 18.23
C SER A 103 13.76 -24.10 18.95
N ASP A 104 14.49 -23.52 19.89
CA ASP A 104 14.01 -22.34 20.64
C ASP A 104 13.61 -21.20 19.70
N GLY A 105 14.41 -20.93 18.68
CA GLY A 105 14.13 -19.87 17.71
C GLY A 105 12.88 -20.11 16.90
N GLU A 106 12.69 -21.31 16.33
CA GLU A 106 11.47 -21.66 15.59
C GLU A 106 10.23 -21.59 16.47
N ARG A 107 10.32 -22.15 17.68
CA ARG A 107 9.20 -22.15 18.63
C ARG A 107 8.77 -20.73 18.96
N ARG A 108 9.70 -19.86 19.38
CA ARG A 108 9.41 -18.47 19.74
C ARG A 108 8.88 -17.66 18.55
N PHE A 109 9.40 -17.91 17.35
CA PHE A 109 8.90 -17.27 16.13
C PHE A 109 7.43 -17.64 15.87
N ILE A 110 7.11 -18.93 15.85
CA ILE A 110 5.75 -19.42 15.59
C ILE A 110 4.77 -18.95 16.67
N GLU A 111 5.19 -18.94 17.94
CA GLU A 111 4.40 -18.44 19.06
C GLU A 111 4.09 -16.93 18.91
N ALA A 112 5.08 -16.10 18.52
CA ALA A 112 4.88 -14.68 18.28
C ALA A 112 3.87 -14.41 17.15
N MET A 113 3.85 -15.26 16.12
CA MET A 113 2.95 -15.12 14.98
C MET A 113 1.47 -15.44 15.30
N VAL A 114 1.16 -15.98 16.49
CA VAL A 114 -0.24 -16.21 16.93
C VAL A 114 -1.06 -14.93 16.89
N HIS A 115 -0.47 -13.82 17.28
CA HIS A 115 -1.14 -12.52 17.40
C HIS A 115 -1.05 -11.67 16.13
N ALA A 116 -0.37 -12.16 15.09
CA ALA A 116 -0.16 -11.46 13.82
C ALA A 116 -1.11 -11.88 12.69
N ARG A 117 -2.10 -12.73 12.96
CA ARG A 117 -3.02 -13.22 11.91
C ARG A 117 -4.13 -12.20 11.63
N VAL A 118 -4.19 -11.74 10.40
CA VAL A 118 -5.10 -10.68 9.93
C VAL A 118 -6.58 -11.03 10.16
N ASN A 119 -6.96 -12.31 10.03
CA ASN A 119 -8.36 -12.77 10.15
C ASN A 119 -8.92 -12.74 11.59
N GLN A 120 -8.06 -12.48 12.59
CA GLN A 120 -8.47 -12.45 14.01
C GLN A 120 -8.22 -11.07 14.65
N GLY A 121 -7.80 -10.08 13.84
CA GLY A 121 -7.26 -8.81 14.33
C GLY A 121 -5.80 -8.97 14.78
N VAL A 122 -4.93 -8.06 14.34
CA VAL A 122 -3.51 -8.09 14.72
C VAL A 122 -3.32 -7.36 16.05
N ASP A 123 -2.83 -8.10 17.08
CA ASP A 123 -2.31 -7.46 18.30
C ASP A 123 -0.81 -7.16 18.08
N PHE A 124 -0.52 -5.97 17.58
CA PHE A 124 0.84 -5.57 17.25
C PHE A 124 1.79 -5.68 18.44
N LYS A 125 1.37 -5.26 19.63
CA LYS A 125 2.23 -5.30 20.82
C LYS A 125 2.60 -6.73 21.18
N LYS A 126 1.64 -7.64 21.24
CA LYS A 126 1.88 -9.06 21.56
C LYS A 126 2.67 -9.81 20.48
N SER A 127 2.69 -9.31 19.24
CA SER A 127 3.50 -9.87 18.16
C SER A 127 4.91 -9.30 18.15
N ILE A 128 5.05 -7.98 18.31
CA ILE A 128 6.33 -7.25 18.17
C ILE A 128 7.25 -7.54 19.35
N ASP A 129 6.76 -7.43 20.61
CA ASP A 129 7.61 -7.55 21.79
C ASP A 129 8.41 -8.89 21.83
N PRO A 130 7.80 -10.05 21.59
CA PRO A 130 8.54 -11.33 21.54
C PRO A 130 9.54 -11.40 20.37
N LEU A 131 9.19 -10.81 19.21
CA LEU A 131 10.08 -10.82 18.04
C LEU A 131 11.28 -9.88 18.22
N VAL A 132 11.13 -8.76 18.94
CA VAL A 132 12.26 -7.91 19.32
C VAL A 132 13.26 -8.69 20.16
N GLY A 133 12.82 -9.40 21.19
CA GLY A 133 13.68 -10.27 21.99
C GLY A 133 14.32 -11.38 21.17
N LEU A 134 13.56 -11.98 20.25
CA LEU A 134 14.08 -13.02 19.35
C LEU A 134 15.18 -12.45 18.43
N GLY A 135 14.99 -11.24 17.89
CA GLY A 135 16.00 -10.58 17.05
C GLY A 135 17.28 -10.15 17.81
N GLN A 136 17.18 -9.92 19.12
CA GLN A 136 18.35 -9.68 19.98
C GLN A 136 19.15 -10.96 20.20
N ASP A 137 18.47 -12.09 20.45
CA ASP A 137 19.11 -13.40 20.68
C ASP A 137 19.67 -14.04 19.40
N TYR A 138 19.06 -13.70 18.25
CA TYR A 138 19.41 -14.22 16.92
C TYR A 138 19.61 -13.08 15.90
N PRO A 139 20.64 -12.24 16.06
CA PRO A 139 20.82 -11.03 15.21
C PRO A 139 21.10 -11.32 13.74
N GLY A 140 21.53 -12.53 13.42
CA GLY A 140 21.70 -13.00 12.03
C GLY A 140 20.39 -13.50 11.38
N GLU A 141 19.29 -13.58 12.13
CA GLU A 141 18.04 -14.14 11.60
C GLU A 141 17.24 -13.10 10.82
N ARG A 142 17.43 -13.12 9.50
CA ARG A 142 16.81 -12.20 8.56
C ARG A 142 15.27 -12.24 8.61
N LEU A 143 14.69 -13.44 8.80
CA LEU A 143 13.24 -13.63 8.86
C LEU A 143 12.60 -12.77 9.95
N VAL A 144 13.22 -12.70 11.13
CA VAL A 144 12.73 -11.89 12.25
C VAL A 144 12.70 -10.42 11.89
N GLN A 145 13.74 -9.91 11.24
CA GLN A 145 13.79 -8.50 10.81
C GLN A 145 12.76 -8.18 9.73
N MET A 146 12.54 -9.10 8.78
CA MET A 146 11.50 -8.93 7.75
C MET A 146 10.09 -8.85 8.36
N ILE A 147 9.78 -9.69 9.34
CA ILE A 147 8.47 -9.70 10.01
C ILE A 147 8.32 -8.48 10.92
N LEU A 148 9.36 -8.12 11.67
CA LEU A 148 9.35 -6.88 12.47
C LEU A 148 9.07 -5.66 11.58
N GLY A 149 9.71 -5.55 10.43
CA GLY A 149 9.45 -4.47 9.48
C GLY A 149 7.98 -4.40 9.05
N GLN A 150 7.37 -5.55 8.74
CA GLN A 150 5.96 -5.61 8.36
C GLN A 150 5.01 -5.22 9.51
N LEU A 151 5.28 -5.71 10.73
CA LEU A 151 4.47 -5.42 11.90
C LEU A 151 4.59 -3.96 12.34
N TYR A 152 5.79 -3.40 12.36
CA TYR A 152 5.99 -1.97 12.64
C TYR A 152 5.29 -1.08 11.62
N ASN A 153 5.33 -1.44 10.31
CA ASN A 153 4.59 -0.72 9.30
C ASN A 153 3.08 -0.77 9.55
N GLY A 154 2.54 -1.95 9.87
CA GLY A 154 1.13 -2.10 10.21
C GLY A 154 0.71 -1.33 11.47
N ASP A 155 1.62 -1.16 12.43
CA ASP A 155 1.43 -0.39 13.67
C ASP A 155 1.69 1.12 13.49
N GLY A 156 1.95 1.60 12.25
CA GLY A 156 2.22 3.00 11.95
C GLY A 156 3.59 3.52 12.42
N LYS A 157 4.52 2.62 12.75
CA LYS A 157 5.88 2.95 13.23
C LYS A 157 6.89 2.90 12.07
N GLY A 158 6.76 3.84 11.13
CA GLY A 158 7.52 3.86 9.87
C GLY A 158 9.04 3.78 10.04
N ASP A 159 9.62 4.55 10.96
CA ASP A 159 11.07 4.57 11.22
C ASP A 159 11.59 3.21 11.71
N LEU A 160 10.88 2.60 12.66
CA LEU A 160 11.24 1.27 13.17
C LEU A 160 11.08 0.19 12.09
N ALA A 161 10.09 0.33 11.23
CA ALA A 161 9.91 -0.55 10.09
C ALA A 161 11.08 -0.41 9.10
N ALA A 162 11.48 0.83 8.77
CA ALA A 162 12.61 1.09 7.89
C ALA A 162 13.91 0.52 8.45
N ASP A 163 14.18 0.68 9.74
CA ASP A 163 15.34 0.09 10.40
C ASP A 163 15.35 -1.43 10.33
N ALA A 164 14.22 -2.07 10.59
CA ALA A 164 14.10 -3.52 10.52
C ALA A 164 14.33 -4.04 9.08
N PHE A 165 13.77 -3.37 8.07
CA PHE A 165 14.00 -3.74 6.67
C PHE A 165 15.45 -3.50 6.23
N ARG A 166 16.10 -2.41 6.64
CA ARG A 166 17.54 -2.19 6.39
C ARG A 166 18.40 -3.30 7.01
N LYS A 167 18.10 -3.70 8.25
CA LYS A 167 18.78 -4.84 8.91
C LYS A 167 18.54 -6.14 8.13
N ALA A 168 17.32 -6.43 7.70
CA ALA A 168 17.02 -7.61 6.89
C ALA A 168 17.83 -7.64 5.58
N GLN A 169 17.95 -6.51 4.89
CA GLN A 169 18.75 -6.40 3.66
C GLN A 169 20.26 -6.57 3.90
N ALA A 170 20.77 -6.10 5.04
CA ALA A 170 22.18 -6.28 5.40
C ALA A 170 22.54 -7.73 5.71
N ILE A 171 21.56 -8.53 6.20
CA ILE A 171 21.77 -9.95 6.56
C ILE A 171 21.69 -10.88 5.34
N GLY A 172 20.84 -10.58 4.38
CA GLY A 172 20.50 -11.57 3.35
C GLY A 172 20.23 -11.03 1.95
N PRO A 173 19.64 -11.85 1.08
CA PRO A 173 19.43 -11.47 -0.30
C PRO A 173 18.44 -10.29 -0.41
N ARG A 174 18.53 -9.60 -1.54
CA ARG A 174 17.62 -8.52 -1.91
C ARG A 174 16.17 -8.96 -1.83
N SER A 175 15.30 -8.09 -1.32
CA SER A 175 13.88 -8.29 -1.21
C SER A 175 13.14 -7.10 -1.81
N ALA A 176 12.41 -7.32 -2.90
CA ALA A 176 11.61 -6.27 -3.55
C ALA A 176 10.57 -5.67 -2.58
N ARG A 177 10.04 -6.46 -1.65
CA ARG A 177 9.09 -6.00 -0.62
C ARG A 177 9.76 -5.03 0.37
N ALA A 178 10.94 -5.37 0.87
CA ALA A 178 11.68 -4.48 1.77
C ALA A 178 12.08 -3.18 1.06
N GLU A 179 12.56 -3.29 -0.18
CA GLU A 179 12.92 -2.12 -1.00
C GLU A 179 11.72 -1.22 -1.30
N ALA A 180 10.56 -1.80 -1.65
CA ALA A 180 9.34 -1.05 -1.89
C ALA A 180 8.88 -0.29 -0.64
N PHE A 181 9.01 -0.91 0.53
CA PHE A 181 8.72 -0.24 1.79
C PHE A 181 9.68 0.94 2.02
N LEU A 182 10.98 0.71 1.85
CA LEU A 182 12.00 1.75 2.02
C LEU A 182 11.79 2.90 1.02
N ALA A 183 11.45 2.60 -0.24
CA ALA A 183 11.08 3.63 -1.21
C ALA A 183 9.84 4.43 -0.77
N GLY A 184 8.82 3.76 -0.20
CA GLY A 184 7.66 4.43 0.39
C GLY A 184 8.03 5.33 1.58
N HIS A 185 8.95 4.90 2.42
CA HIS A 185 9.48 5.71 3.52
C HIS A 185 10.20 6.96 3.00
N GLU A 186 11.06 6.82 1.97
CA GLU A 186 11.70 7.97 1.31
C GLU A 186 10.68 8.96 0.72
N LEU A 187 9.53 8.48 0.20
CA LEU A 187 8.43 9.37 -0.23
C LEU A 187 7.87 10.19 0.94
N LEU A 188 7.69 9.57 2.11
CA LEU A 188 7.16 10.25 3.29
C LEU A 188 8.13 11.28 3.84
N GLU A 189 9.44 11.02 3.75
CA GLU A 189 10.51 11.93 4.14
C GLU A 189 10.75 13.07 3.14
N GLY A 190 10.11 13.04 1.97
CA GLY A 190 10.24 14.07 0.94
C GLY A 190 11.39 13.84 -0.05
N HIS A 191 12.01 12.69 -0.04
CA HIS A 191 13.11 12.32 -0.96
C HIS A 191 12.53 11.71 -2.27
N TYR A 192 11.70 12.47 -2.97
CA TYR A 192 10.90 11.99 -4.10
C TYR A 192 11.71 11.40 -5.26
N PRO A 193 12.81 12.03 -5.74
CA PRO A 193 13.62 11.46 -6.82
C PRO A 193 14.29 10.14 -6.42
N GLN A 194 14.75 10.02 -5.18
CA GLN A 194 15.39 8.81 -4.65
C GLN A 194 14.37 7.67 -4.54
N ALA A 195 13.20 7.94 -3.98
CA ALA A 195 12.10 6.99 -3.90
C ALA A 195 11.70 6.49 -5.30
N ARG A 196 11.55 7.39 -6.27
CA ARG A 196 11.23 7.05 -7.66
C ARG A 196 12.28 6.13 -8.28
N ALA A 197 13.56 6.48 -8.15
CA ALA A 197 14.65 5.66 -8.67
C ALA A 197 14.67 4.24 -8.05
N GLN A 198 14.34 4.12 -6.76
CA GLN A 198 14.21 2.82 -6.08
C GLN A 198 13.03 2.02 -6.64
N TYR A 199 11.84 2.61 -6.80
CA TYR A 199 10.68 1.94 -7.40
C TYR A 199 10.98 1.47 -8.83
N GLU A 200 11.56 2.30 -9.67
CA GLU A 200 11.97 1.93 -11.04
C GLU A 200 13.02 0.80 -11.05
N SER A 201 13.92 0.77 -10.07
CA SER A 201 14.89 -0.32 -9.91
C SER A 201 14.20 -1.64 -9.57
N ILE A 202 13.18 -1.59 -8.68
CA ILE A 202 12.36 -2.77 -8.33
C ILE A 202 11.60 -3.27 -9.56
N GLU A 203 10.96 -2.38 -10.32
CA GLU A 203 10.26 -2.74 -11.55
C GLU A 203 11.15 -3.52 -12.52
N LYS A 204 12.37 -3.02 -12.76
CA LYS A 204 13.35 -3.67 -13.65
C LYS A 204 13.82 -5.03 -13.13
N SER A 205 13.76 -5.28 -11.83
CA SER A 205 14.18 -6.54 -11.21
C SER A 205 13.10 -7.63 -11.20
N LEU A 206 11.85 -7.26 -11.40
CA LEU A 206 10.72 -8.17 -11.38
C LEU A 206 10.40 -8.70 -12.80
N PRO A 207 9.84 -9.92 -12.92
CA PRO A 207 9.38 -10.42 -14.20
C PRO A 207 8.35 -9.49 -14.84
N LYS A 208 8.39 -9.33 -16.16
CA LYS A 208 7.40 -8.54 -16.89
C LYS A 208 5.99 -9.04 -16.60
N GLY A 209 5.05 -8.13 -16.36
CA GLY A 209 3.68 -8.42 -16.00
C GLY A 209 3.44 -8.82 -14.55
N SER A 210 4.50 -8.94 -13.73
CA SER A 210 4.37 -9.27 -12.30
C SER A 210 4.63 -8.09 -11.37
N VAL A 211 4.83 -6.88 -11.90
CA VAL A 211 5.11 -5.68 -11.10
C VAL A 211 3.87 -5.32 -10.28
N PRO A 212 3.98 -5.29 -8.94
CA PRO A 212 2.85 -4.99 -8.10
C PRO A 212 2.34 -3.57 -8.31
N PHE A 213 1.05 -3.42 -8.16
CA PHE A 213 0.33 -2.16 -8.15
C PHE A 213 1.01 -1.09 -7.29
N ALA A 214 1.38 -1.43 -6.04
CA ALA A 214 2.03 -0.50 -5.13
C ALA A 214 3.34 0.10 -5.67
N ILE A 215 4.12 -0.66 -6.44
CA ILE A 215 5.36 -0.18 -7.05
C ILE A 215 5.07 0.86 -8.12
N ARG A 216 4.12 0.57 -9.03
CA ARG A 216 3.70 1.48 -10.11
C ARG A 216 3.13 2.77 -9.55
N PHE A 217 2.29 2.66 -8.51
CA PHE A 217 1.74 3.83 -7.82
C PHE A 217 2.80 4.62 -7.06
N GLY A 218 3.84 3.97 -6.53
CA GLY A 218 4.97 4.67 -5.91
C GLY A 218 5.66 5.65 -6.86
N VAL A 219 5.90 5.24 -8.11
CA VAL A 219 6.42 6.13 -9.16
C VAL A 219 5.46 7.30 -9.41
N THR A 220 4.16 7.00 -9.60
CA THR A 220 3.13 8.03 -9.82
C THR A 220 3.07 9.03 -8.66
N PHE A 221 3.07 8.55 -7.41
CA PHE A 221 2.98 9.40 -6.22
C PHE A 221 4.21 10.28 -6.06
N SER A 222 5.41 9.79 -6.41
CA SER A 222 6.61 10.62 -6.38
C SER A 222 6.48 11.86 -7.27
N HIS A 223 5.88 11.71 -8.45
CA HIS A 223 5.61 12.83 -9.34
C HIS A 223 4.53 13.78 -8.79
N LEU A 224 3.47 13.24 -8.15
CA LEU A 224 2.41 14.06 -7.55
C LEU A 224 2.94 14.92 -6.40
N TYR A 225 3.81 14.38 -5.55
CA TYR A 225 4.45 15.15 -4.46
C TYR A 225 5.33 16.30 -4.99
N GLU A 226 5.90 16.14 -6.18
CA GLU A 226 6.66 17.19 -6.86
C GLU A 226 5.76 18.17 -7.64
N GLY A 227 4.44 17.97 -7.66
CA GLY A 227 3.50 18.74 -8.46
C GLY A 227 3.55 18.44 -9.97
N ASN A 228 4.27 17.38 -10.38
CA ASN A 228 4.41 17.00 -11.78
C ASN A 228 3.27 16.10 -12.24
N VAL A 229 2.09 16.69 -12.42
CA VAL A 229 0.85 16.00 -12.78
C VAL A 229 0.95 15.26 -14.12
N ASP A 230 1.60 15.86 -15.12
CA ASP A 230 1.71 15.24 -16.44
C ASP A 230 2.58 13.98 -16.40
N ALA A 231 3.68 13.99 -15.67
CA ALA A 231 4.51 12.82 -15.48
C ALA A 231 3.78 11.72 -14.68
N ALA A 232 3.00 12.09 -13.66
CA ALA A 232 2.18 11.16 -12.92
C ALA A 232 1.14 10.47 -13.83
N LEU A 233 0.43 11.22 -14.67
CA LEU A 233 -0.53 10.67 -15.63
C LEU A 233 0.15 9.82 -16.71
N ALA A 234 1.33 10.23 -17.20
CA ALA A 234 2.11 9.46 -18.16
C ALA A 234 2.56 8.11 -17.58
N SER A 235 2.99 8.07 -16.31
CA SER A 235 3.35 6.82 -15.63
C SER A 235 2.18 5.86 -15.52
N LEU A 236 0.98 6.36 -15.18
CA LEU A 236 -0.24 5.55 -15.13
C LEU A 236 -0.69 5.06 -16.52
N LYS A 237 -0.51 5.89 -17.56
CA LYS A 237 -0.79 5.46 -18.94
C LYS A 237 0.11 4.31 -19.36
N THR A 238 1.40 4.41 -19.11
CA THR A 238 2.37 3.32 -19.35
C THR A 238 1.96 2.07 -18.59
N TYR A 239 1.59 2.22 -17.33
CA TYR A 239 1.11 1.08 -16.52
C TYR A 239 -0.16 0.44 -17.11
N LEU A 240 -1.13 1.25 -17.56
CA LEU A 240 -2.35 0.75 -18.19
C LEU A 240 -2.05 -0.08 -19.45
N ASP A 241 -1.15 0.42 -20.32
CA ASP A 241 -0.77 -0.28 -21.53
C ASP A 241 -0.07 -1.62 -21.23
N GLU A 242 0.80 -1.67 -20.25
CA GLU A 242 1.46 -2.90 -19.80
C GLU A 242 0.50 -3.86 -19.09
N TYR A 243 -0.45 -3.34 -18.32
CA TYR A 243 -1.47 -4.13 -17.63
C TYR A 243 -2.36 -4.86 -18.64
N ARG A 244 -2.80 -4.18 -19.69
CA ARG A 244 -3.54 -4.78 -20.81
C ARG A 244 -2.73 -5.86 -21.52
N ALA A 245 -1.47 -5.59 -21.80
CA ALA A 245 -0.56 -6.52 -22.46
C ALA A 245 -0.27 -7.77 -21.60
N SER A 246 -0.42 -7.70 -20.28
CA SER A 246 -0.20 -8.83 -19.37
C SER A 246 -1.35 -9.84 -19.32
N GLY A 247 -2.53 -9.49 -19.85
CA GLY A 247 -3.76 -10.30 -19.80
C GLY A 247 -4.42 -10.36 -18.42
N LEU A 248 -3.95 -9.57 -17.45
CA LEU A 248 -4.54 -9.49 -16.10
C LEU A 248 -5.92 -8.83 -16.10
N ASP A 249 -6.21 -7.98 -17.07
CA ASP A 249 -7.51 -7.32 -17.27
C ASP A 249 -8.68 -8.30 -17.43
N GLN A 250 -8.42 -9.53 -17.85
CA GLN A 250 -9.44 -10.58 -17.91
C GLN A 250 -9.86 -11.10 -16.53
N GLN A 251 -8.96 -11.01 -15.54
CA GLN A 251 -9.19 -11.47 -14.16
C GLN A 251 -9.56 -10.33 -13.23
N PHE A 252 -8.94 -9.19 -13.42
CA PHE A 252 -9.15 -8.01 -12.64
C PHE A 252 -9.19 -6.77 -13.55
N PRO A 253 -10.35 -6.10 -13.70
CA PRO A 253 -10.51 -4.98 -14.63
C PRO A 253 -9.57 -3.82 -14.32
N GLU A 254 -9.16 -3.10 -15.36
CA GLU A 254 -8.25 -1.94 -15.29
C GLU A 254 -8.84 -0.69 -14.61
N VAL A 255 -10.07 -0.77 -14.14
CA VAL A 255 -10.83 0.35 -13.53
C VAL A 255 -10.08 1.09 -12.42
N PHE A 256 -9.24 0.40 -11.66
CA PHE A 256 -8.46 1.03 -10.58
C PHE A 256 -7.38 2.00 -11.12
N ILE A 257 -6.79 1.72 -12.29
CA ILE A 257 -5.82 2.61 -12.94
C ILE A 257 -6.58 3.84 -13.48
N TRP A 258 -7.71 3.62 -14.16
CA TRP A 258 -8.56 4.70 -14.65
C TRP A 258 -9.07 5.60 -13.52
N ASN A 259 -9.47 5.01 -12.38
CA ASN A 259 -9.92 5.80 -11.23
C ASN A 259 -8.79 6.68 -10.65
N ALA A 260 -7.55 6.19 -10.63
CA ALA A 260 -6.41 6.99 -10.20
C ALA A 260 -6.16 8.15 -11.18
N MET A 261 -6.18 7.88 -12.50
CA MET A 261 -6.06 8.94 -13.53
C MET A 261 -7.19 9.95 -13.41
N ALA A 262 -8.43 9.49 -13.21
CA ALA A 262 -9.59 10.34 -13.02
C ALA A 262 -9.44 11.22 -11.79
N ARG A 263 -8.99 10.65 -10.67
CA ARG A 263 -8.79 11.38 -9.42
C ARG A 263 -7.72 12.45 -9.56
N ILE A 264 -6.60 12.14 -10.20
CA ILE A 264 -5.51 13.11 -10.45
C ILE A 264 -6.03 14.24 -11.35
N ASN A 265 -6.73 13.94 -12.44
CA ASN A 265 -7.30 14.93 -13.32
C ASN A 265 -8.31 15.83 -12.59
N LEU A 266 -9.23 15.25 -11.80
CA LEU A 266 -10.23 15.98 -11.04
C LEU A 266 -9.59 17.01 -10.09
N GLU A 267 -8.64 16.58 -9.27
CA GLU A 267 -8.04 17.48 -8.26
C GLU A 267 -7.13 18.55 -8.89
N ASN A 268 -6.71 18.34 -10.14
CA ASN A 268 -5.93 19.32 -10.91
C ASN A 268 -6.75 20.11 -11.94
N GLY A 269 -8.08 20.13 -11.82
CA GLY A 269 -8.97 20.98 -12.62
C GLY A 269 -9.21 20.51 -14.06
N ARG A 270 -8.75 19.31 -14.45
CA ARG A 270 -8.98 18.71 -15.78
C ARG A 270 -10.29 17.90 -15.74
N LEU A 271 -11.40 18.63 -15.66
CA LEU A 271 -12.69 18.05 -15.26
C LEU A 271 -13.29 17.15 -16.35
N GLU A 272 -13.16 17.48 -17.61
CA GLU A 272 -13.61 16.67 -18.74
C GLU A 272 -12.82 15.38 -18.84
N GLU A 273 -11.51 15.43 -18.65
CA GLU A 273 -10.63 14.26 -18.63
C GLU A 273 -10.94 13.37 -17.42
N ALA A 274 -11.24 13.97 -16.28
CA ALA A 274 -11.65 13.24 -15.09
C ALA A 274 -12.94 12.46 -15.33
N MET A 275 -13.97 13.11 -15.88
CA MET A 275 -15.25 12.49 -16.21
C MET A 275 -15.05 11.31 -17.17
N LYS A 276 -14.35 11.55 -18.27
CA LYS A 276 -14.00 10.54 -19.26
C LYS A 276 -13.30 9.32 -18.62
N ALA A 277 -12.35 9.58 -17.74
CA ALA A 277 -11.57 8.50 -17.13
C ALA A 277 -12.43 7.65 -16.17
N TYR A 278 -13.34 8.26 -15.38
CA TYR A 278 -14.29 7.51 -14.55
C TYR A 278 -15.22 6.64 -15.39
N GLU A 279 -15.78 7.17 -16.47
CA GLU A 279 -16.67 6.43 -17.36
C GLU A 279 -15.94 5.30 -18.08
N LYS A 280 -14.74 5.59 -18.61
CA LYS A 280 -13.92 4.60 -19.30
C LYS A 280 -13.50 3.45 -18.39
N GLY A 281 -13.15 3.75 -17.15
CA GLY A 281 -12.83 2.69 -16.18
C GLY A 281 -14.01 1.78 -15.88
N TYR A 282 -15.22 2.32 -15.82
CA TYR A 282 -16.40 1.55 -15.52
C TYR A 282 -16.90 0.71 -16.71
N GLU A 283 -16.60 1.07 -17.96
CA GLU A 283 -17.04 0.34 -19.16
C GLU A 283 -16.72 -1.18 -19.12
N SER A 284 -15.58 -1.54 -18.49
CA SER A 284 -15.14 -2.94 -18.39
C SER A 284 -15.86 -3.73 -17.28
N ILE A 285 -16.56 -3.06 -16.36
CA ILE A 285 -17.08 -3.68 -15.13
C ILE A 285 -18.31 -4.57 -15.38
N PRO A 286 -19.38 -4.12 -16.10
CA PRO A 286 -20.60 -4.91 -16.23
C PRO A 286 -20.36 -6.32 -16.80
N ASN A 287 -19.45 -6.45 -17.76
CA ASN A 287 -19.14 -7.70 -18.44
C ASN A 287 -17.95 -8.46 -17.84
N SER A 288 -17.38 -7.97 -16.73
CA SER A 288 -16.25 -8.61 -16.05
C SER A 288 -16.67 -9.87 -15.30
N LYS A 289 -15.69 -10.69 -14.91
CA LYS A 289 -15.86 -11.87 -14.04
C LYS A 289 -15.94 -11.52 -12.55
N LEU A 290 -15.99 -10.23 -12.19
CA LEU A 290 -16.12 -9.81 -10.80
C LEU A 290 -17.46 -10.27 -10.21
N PRO A 291 -17.49 -10.63 -8.93
CA PRO A 291 -18.72 -10.84 -8.17
C PRO A 291 -19.63 -9.60 -8.20
N GLU A 292 -20.94 -9.79 -8.12
CA GLU A 292 -21.93 -8.69 -8.24
C GLU A 292 -21.78 -7.62 -7.14
N ASP A 293 -21.39 -7.99 -5.94
CA ASP A 293 -21.09 -7.05 -4.86
C ASP A 293 -19.90 -6.13 -5.20
N GLN A 294 -18.88 -6.68 -5.86
CA GLN A 294 -17.75 -5.87 -6.34
C GLN A 294 -18.15 -4.99 -7.53
N LYS A 295 -18.96 -5.48 -8.48
CA LYS A 295 -19.51 -4.65 -9.55
C LYS A 295 -20.33 -3.49 -9.00
N THR A 296 -21.17 -3.76 -7.99
CA THR A 296 -21.94 -2.73 -7.28
C THR A 296 -21.01 -1.71 -6.61
N THR A 297 -19.93 -2.15 -5.99
CA THR A 297 -18.94 -1.24 -5.39
C THR A 297 -18.30 -0.33 -6.45
N TRP A 298 -17.95 -0.85 -7.64
CA TRP A 298 -17.41 -0.03 -8.73
C TRP A 298 -18.45 0.93 -9.32
N LEU A 299 -19.73 0.54 -9.40
CA LEU A 299 -20.82 1.45 -9.77
C LEU A 299 -20.91 2.61 -8.76
N GLY A 300 -20.88 2.32 -7.47
CA GLY A 300 -20.84 3.34 -6.43
C GLY A 300 -19.67 4.30 -6.59
N ARG A 301 -18.47 3.79 -6.92
CA ARG A 301 -17.27 4.61 -7.18
C ARG A 301 -17.40 5.48 -8.43
N LEU A 302 -18.11 5.01 -9.49
CA LEU A 302 -18.44 5.83 -10.66
C LEU A 302 -19.31 7.02 -10.26
N HIS A 303 -20.41 6.79 -9.52
CA HIS A 303 -21.30 7.85 -9.02
C HIS A 303 -20.53 8.83 -8.12
N HIS A 304 -19.62 8.32 -7.29
CA HIS A 304 -18.71 9.13 -6.47
C HIS A 304 -17.83 10.06 -7.33
N GLY A 305 -17.25 9.51 -8.40
CA GLY A 305 -16.43 10.27 -9.34
C GLY A 305 -17.21 11.34 -10.07
N LYS A 306 -18.39 10.96 -10.60
CA LYS A 306 -19.32 11.88 -11.29
C LYS A 306 -19.77 13.02 -10.39
N CYS A 307 -20.21 12.72 -9.18
CA CYS A 307 -20.64 13.74 -8.21
C CYS A 307 -19.57 14.80 -7.98
N ARG A 308 -18.35 14.39 -7.66
CA ARG A 308 -17.24 15.33 -7.40
C ARG A 308 -16.87 16.14 -8.64
N THR A 309 -16.86 15.49 -9.81
CA THR A 309 -16.53 16.18 -11.07
C THR A 309 -17.61 17.22 -11.43
N LEU A 310 -18.89 16.86 -11.33
CA LEU A 310 -20.02 17.75 -11.57
C LEU A 310 -20.04 18.92 -10.56
N ALA A 311 -19.74 18.66 -9.29
CA ALA A 311 -19.63 19.69 -8.28
C ALA A 311 -18.56 20.74 -8.64
N ARG A 312 -17.38 20.28 -9.07
CA ARG A 312 -16.28 21.15 -9.54
C ARG A 312 -16.60 21.87 -10.84
N MET A 313 -17.48 21.31 -11.70
CA MET A 313 -17.99 21.98 -12.90
C MET A 313 -19.07 23.04 -12.59
N GLY A 314 -19.45 23.21 -11.32
CA GLY A 314 -20.54 24.11 -10.92
C GLY A 314 -21.95 23.54 -11.19
N LYS A 315 -22.07 22.28 -11.59
CA LYS A 315 -23.34 21.57 -11.85
C LYS A 315 -23.88 20.94 -10.56
N HIS A 316 -24.19 21.81 -9.58
CA HIS A 316 -24.47 21.38 -8.19
C HIS A 316 -25.69 20.49 -8.07
N GLU A 317 -26.77 20.75 -8.85
CA GLU A 317 -27.98 19.90 -8.83
C GLU A 317 -27.71 18.50 -9.38
N GLU A 318 -26.95 18.40 -10.48
CA GLU A 318 -26.56 17.11 -11.06
C GLU A 318 -25.62 16.37 -10.10
N ALA A 319 -24.68 17.07 -9.48
CA ALA A 319 -23.78 16.49 -8.47
C ALA A 319 -24.57 15.92 -7.28
N TRP A 320 -25.57 16.65 -6.80
CA TRP A 320 -26.40 16.19 -5.68
C TRP A 320 -27.22 14.94 -6.04
N LYS A 321 -27.74 14.85 -7.27
CA LYS A 321 -28.43 13.63 -7.75
C LYS A 321 -27.51 12.40 -7.72
N GLU A 322 -26.26 12.56 -8.09
CA GLU A 322 -25.28 11.48 -7.99
C GLU A 322 -24.99 11.09 -6.53
N ALA A 323 -24.90 12.06 -5.61
CA ALA A 323 -24.73 11.79 -4.17
C ALA A 323 -25.95 11.02 -3.59
N GLU A 324 -27.18 11.43 -3.95
CA GLU A 324 -28.39 10.73 -3.54
C GLU A 324 -28.49 9.31 -4.13
N THR A 325 -27.96 9.11 -5.33
CA THR A 325 -27.84 7.75 -5.90
C THR A 325 -26.95 6.88 -5.04
N VAL A 326 -25.79 7.37 -4.61
CA VAL A 326 -24.89 6.64 -3.69
C VAL A 326 -25.61 6.37 -2.35
N ARG A 327 -26.31 7.35 -1.80
CA ARG A 327 -27.09 7.17 -0.56
C ARG A 327 -28.13 6.05 -0.69
N LYS A 328 -28.85 6.02 -1.80
CA LYS A 328 -29.84 4.98 -2.07
C LYS A 328 -29.17 3.60 -2.17
N MET A 329 -28.04 3.48 -2.90
CA MET A 329 -27.31 2.22 -2.99
C MET A 329 -26.88 1.69 -1.61
N ILE A 330 -26.48 2.58 -0.69
CA ILE A 330 -26.12 2.21 0.69
C ILE A 330 -27.33 1.68 1.46
N ILE A 331 -28.49 2.35 1.33
CA ILE A 331 -29.73 1.93 1.98
C ILE A 331 -30.20 0.58 1.43
N ASP A 332 -30.23 0.43 0.10
CA ASP A 332 -30.65 -0.80 -0.57
C ASP A 332 -29.73 -1.98 -0.23
N GLY A 333 -28.45 -1.71 0.08
CA GLY A 333 -27.47 -2.70 0.56
C GLY A 333 -27.69 -3.19 2.00
N GLY A 334 -28.63 -2.61 2.75
CA GLY A 334 -28.99 -3.03 4.10
C GLY A 334 -27.81 -3.06 5.06
N GLU A 335 -27.58 -4.20 5.73
CA GLU A 335 -26.48 -4.37 6.70
C GLU A 335 -25.09 -4.21 6.02
N ALA A 336 -24.92 -4.79 4.83
CA ALA A 336 -23.66 -4.68 4.07
C ALA A 336 -23.40 -3.24 3.59
N GLY A 337 -24.43 -2.43 3.40
CA GLY A 337 -24.32 -1.03 3.03
C GLY A 337 -23.77 -0.13 4.15
N ARG A 338 -24.01 -0.49 5.41
CA ARG A 338 -23.67 0.36 6.58
C ARG A 338 -22.21 0.82 6.63
N GLN A 339 -21.28 -0.02 6.18
CA GLN A 339 -19.86 0.31 6.17
C GLN A 339 -19.50 1.49 5.24
N TYR A 340 -20.37 1.84 4.29
CA TYR A 340 -20.14 2.91 3.31
C TYR A 340 -20.71 4.28 3.72
N TRP A 341 -21.33 4.42 4.89
CA TRP A 341 -21.89 5.72 5.31
C TRP A 341 -20.83 6.82 5.41
N LYS A 342 -19.62 6.51 5.88
CA LYS A 342 -18.52 7.48 5.89
C LYS A 342 -18.18 7.97 4.49
N ALA A 343 -18.24 7.11 3.48
CA ALA A 343 -18.01 7.46 2.08
C ALA A 343 -19.12 8.37 1.53
N TYR A 344 -20.38 8.14 1.91
CA TYR A 344 -21.47 9.05 1.57
C TYR A 344 -21.27 10.44 2.22
N HIS A 345 -20.94 10.49 3.50
CA HIS A 345 -20.70 11.76 4.18
C HIS A 345 -19.55 12.55 3.55
N TYR A 346 -18.47 11.86 3.15
CA TYR A 346 -17.41 12.48 2.36
C TYR A 346 -17.95 13.09 1.06
N LEU A 347 -18.76 12.35 0.32
CA LEU A 347 -19.31 12.78 -0.97
C LEU A 347 -20.28 13.97 -0.81
N ALA A 348 -21.20 13.88 0.13
CA ALA A 348 -22.14 14.95 0.45
C ALA A 348 -21.41 16.21 0.93
N GLY A 349 -20.43 16.06 1.81
CA GLY A 349 -19.60 17.17 2.28
C GLY A 349 -18.81 17.83 1.14
N TYR A 350 -18.25 17.03 0.22
CA TYR A 350 -17.57 17.56 -0.98
C TYR A 350 -18.54 18.38 -1.85
N ALA A 351 -19.69 17.81 -2.20
CA ALA A 351 -20.68 18.49 -3.05
C ALA A 351 -21.20 19.80 -2.42
N LYS A 352 -21.49 19.78 -1.13
CA LYS A 352 -21.93 20.95 -0.36
C LYS A 352 -20.84 22.03 -0.29
N LEU A 353 -19.58 21.62 -0.08
CA LEU A 353 -18.46 22.56 -0.01
C LEU A 353 -18.24 23.29 -1.33
N GLU A 354 -18.30 22.56 -2.46
CA GLU A 354 -18.19 23.16 -3.80
C GLU A 354 -19.39 24.05 -4.13
N ALA A 355 -20.58 23.74 -3.61
CA ALA A 355 -21.77 24.59 -3.74
C ALA A 355 -21.77 25.83 -2.82
N GLY A 356 -20.73 26.04 -2.01
CA GLY A 356 -20.62 27.17 -1.08
C GLY A 356 -21.44 26.99 0.21
N GLN A 357 -22.10 25.85 0.41
CA GLN A 357 -22.90 25.52 1.60
C GLN A 357 -21.98 24.99 2.73
N THR A 358 -21.03 25.83 3.15
CA THR A 358 -19.91 25.43 4.00
C THR A 358 -20.34 24.89 5.38
N GLY A 359 -21.41 25.43 5.97
CA GLY A 359 -21.94 24.94 7.25
C GLY A 359 -22.46 23.50 7.15
N GLU A 360 -23.31 23.22 6.16
CA GLU A 360 -23.81 21.87 5.88
C GLU A 360 -22.69 20.91 5.47
N ALA A 361 -21.72 21.40 4.68
CA ALA A 361 -20.55 20.62 4.31
C ALA A 361 -19.77 20.16 5.55
N LEU A 362 -19.56 21.05 6.53
CA LEU A 362 -18.83 20.73 7.75
C LEU A 362 -19.56 19.65 8.57
N GLU A 363 -20.89 19.69 8.68
CA GLU A 363 -21.67 18.67 9.38
C GLU A 363 -21.46 17.26 8.78
N HIS A 364 -21.40 17.17 7.46
CA HIS A 364 -21.09 15.92 6.78
C HIS A 364 -19.62 15.52 6.94
N LEU A 365 -18.69 16.43 6.74
CA LEU A 365 -17.26 16.15 6.79
C LEU A 365 -16.79 15.67 8.18
N LEU A 366 -17.40 16.11 9.25
CA LEU A 366 -17.15 15.63 10.61
C LEU A 366 -17.53 14.15 10.83
N GLN A 367 -18.28 13.55 9.91
CA GLN A 367 -18.70 12.15 9.96
C GLN A 367 -17.89 11.24 9.01
N THR A 368 -16.84 11.78 8.41
CA THR A 368 -15.96 11.04 7.48
C THR A 368 -14.88 10.24 8.20
N ASP A 369 -14.01 9.59 7.43
CA ASP A 369 -12.83 8.96 7.97
C ASP A 369 -11.75 10.01 8.25
N GLU A 370 -11.54 10.30 9.52
CA GLU A 370 -10.54 11.28 9.95
C GLU A 370 -9.07 10.84 9.76
N THR A 371 -8.84 9.58 9.38
CA THR A 371 -7.50 9.08 9.06
C THR A 371 -7.13 9.30 7.58
N ASP A 372 -8.13 9.61 6.73
CA ASP A 372 -7.91 9.91 5.32
C ASP A 372 -7.42 11.36 5.14
N PRO A 373 -6.22 11.57 4.56
CA PRO A 373 -5.66 12.92 4.38
C PRO A 373 -6.52 13.82 3.50
N PHE A 374 -7.22 13.26 2.51
CA PHE A 374 -8.05 14.07 1.63
C PHE A 374 -9.38 14.48 2.26
N HIS A 375 -9.99 13.60 3.09
CA HIS A 375 -11.14 13.99 3.92
C HIS A 375 -10.73 15.10 4.89
N THR A 376 -9.57 14.98 5.51
CA THR A 376 -9.01 16.02 6.41
C THR A 376 -8.74 17.32 5.65
N LEU A 377 -8.33 17.27 4.36
CA LEU A 377 -8.17 18.47 3.51
C LEU A 377 -9.50 19.21 3.32
N LEU A 378 -10.58 18.48 3.07
CA LEU A 378 -11.90 19.11 2.92
C LEU A 378 -12.36 19.76 4.23
N LEU A 379 -12.10 19.13 5.38
CA LEU A 379 -12.34 19.71 6.70
C LEU A 379 -11.55 21.01 6.88
N ALA A 380 -10.26 21.00 6.53
CA ALA A 380 -9.40 22.18 6.62
C ALA A 380 -9.95 23.34 5.76
N ARG A 381 -10.33 23.04 4.51
CA ARG A 381 -10.95 24.02 3.60
C ARG A 381 -12.29 24.55 4.15
N ALA A 382 -13.11 23.70 4.76
CA ALA A 382 -14.37 24.12 5.38
C ALA A 382 -14.12 25.04 6.58
N TYR A 383 -13.18 24.70 7.47
CA TYR A 383 -12.79 25.56 8.59
C TYR A 383 -12.24 26.91 8.13
N GLU A 384 -11.38 26.92 7.10
CA GLU A 384 -10.85 28.15 6.52
C GLU A 384 -11.96 29.08 5.99
N ARG A 385 -12.92 28.54 5.23
CA ARG A 385 -14.07 29.30 4.71
C ARG A 385 -14.97 29.85 5.81
N LEU A 386 -15.00 29.20 6.98
CA LEU A 386 -15.77 29.64 8.15
C LEU A 386 -14.96 30.57 9.08
N GLY A 387 -13.72 30.91 8.72
CA GLY A 387 -12.84 31.74 9.55
C GLY A 387 -12.27 31.04 10.79
N ARG A 388 -12.42 29.72 10.91
CA ARG A 388 -11.96 28.88 12.03
C ARG A 388 -10.49 28.50 11.82
N LYS A 389 -9.59 29.48 11.97
CA LYS A 389 -8.17 29.34 11.60
C LYS A 389 -7.41 28.28 12.37
N ASP A 390 -7.65 28.16 13.68
CA ASP A 390 -6.93 27.20 14.52
C ASP A 390 -7.26 25.75 14.13
N GLU A 391 -8.55 25.47 13.86
CA GLU A 391 -8.97 24.14 13.40
C GLU A 391 -8.47 23.84 11.98
N ALA A 392 -8.48 24.83 11.09
CA ALA A 392 -7.89 24.68 9.76
C ALA A 392 -6.40 24.32 9.85
N LYS A 393 -5.64 25.05 10.67
CA LYS A 393 -4.22 24.82 10.91
C LYS A 393 -3.95 23.42 11.49
N ALA A 394 -4.74 23.00 12.47
CA ALA A 394 -4.63 21.67 13.06
C ALA A 394 -4.91 20.56 12.02
N ALA A 395 -5.91 20.74 11.15
CA ALA A 395 -6.24 19.80 10.09
C ALA A 395 -5.12 19.73 9.03
N TYR A 396 -4.56 20.85 8.58
CA TYR A 396 -3.42 20.88 7.66
C TYR A 396 -2.18 20.20 8.27
N LYS A 397 -1.91 20.44 9.55
CA LYS A 397 -0.82 19.75 10.26
C LYS A 397 -1.01 18.23 10.26
N LYS A 398 -2.23 17.76 10.55
CA LYS A 398 -2.56 16.33 10.53
C LYS A 398 -2.29 15.68 9.16
N ILE A 399 -2.54 16.39 8.05
CA ILE A 399 -2.24 15.90 6.69
C ILE A 399 -0.73 15.77 6.47
N VAL A 400 0.04 16.78 6.86
CA VAL A 400 1.50 16.77 6.67
C VAL A 400 2.16 15.65 7.49
N GLU A 401 1.69 15.39 8.69
CA GLU A 401 2.18 14.34 9.60
C GLU A 401 1.62 12.93 9.28
N SER A 402 0.66 12.83 8.34
CA SER A 402 0.05 11.55 7.98
C SER A 402 1.05 10.58 7.37
N GLN A 403 0.96 9.32 7.74
CA GLN A 403 1.72 8.19 7.16
C GLN A 403 0.88 7.38 6.15
N ALA A 404 -0.24 7.92 5.67
CA ALA A 404 -1.10 7.24 4.71
C ALA A 404 -0.36 6.98 3.38
N ALA A 405 -0.43 5.75 2.89
CA ALA A 405 0.26 5.31 1.69
C ALA A 405 -0.59 5.42 0.40
N GLY A 406 -1.85 5.89 0.50
CA GLY A 406 -2.78 6.02 -0.62
C GLY A 406 -2.57 7.29 -1.45
N ILE A 407 -3.28 7.38 -2.57
CA ILE A 407 -3.29 8.55 -3.46
C ILE A 407 -3.82 9.83 -2.76
N GLU A 408 -4.58 9.66 -1.70
CA GLU A 408 -5.20 10.76 -0.94
C GLU A 408 -4.13 11.70 -0.35
N ARG A 409 -3.02 11.14 0.15
CA ARG A 409 -1.96 11.95 0.73
C ARG A 409 -1.21 12.81 -0.31
N PRO A 410 -0.66 12.27 -1.42
CA PRO A 410 0.01 13.11 -2.41
C PRO A 410 -0.91 14.13 -3.09
N LEU A 411 -2.24 13.93 -3.09
CA LEU A 411 -3.20 14.93 -3.56
C LEU A 411 -3.50 16.01 -2.52
N ALA A 412 -3.41 15.71 -1.23
CA ALA A 412 -3.70 16.66 -0.14
C ALA A 412 -2.45 17.39 0.38
N TYR A 413 -1.30 16.73 0.38
CA TYR A 413 -0.07 17.20 1.01
C TYR A 413 0.48 18.52 0.45
N PRO A 414 0.54 18.76 -0.88
CA PRO A 414 1.10 20.01 -1.40
C PRO A 414 0.35 21.24 -0.88
N GLU A 415 -0.99 21.23 -0.94
CA GLU A 415 -1.82 22.32 -0.42
C GLU A 415 -1.67 22.47 1.10
N ALA A 416 -1.70 21.37 1.84
CA ALA A 416 -1.57 21.41 3.28
C ALA A 416 -0.22 22.02 3.72
N LYS A 417 0.86 21.68 3.04
CA LYS A 417 2.20 22.21 3.29
C LYS A 417 2.29 23.71 3.00
N GLU A 418 1.71 24.16 1.89
CA GLU A 418 1.65 25.58 1.51
C GLU A 418 0.85 26.39 2.55
N LYS A 419 -0.35 25.89 2.92
CA LYS A 419 -1.24 26.54 3.87
C LYS A 419 -0.62 26.66 5.27
N LEU A 420 0.07 25.63 5.75
CA LEU A 420 0.78 25.69 7.05
C LEU A 420 1.87 26.76 7.08
N SER A 421 2.48 27.09 5.96
CA SER A 421 3.50 28.13 5.88
C SER A 421 2.92 29.54 5.84
N SER A 422 1.62 29.69 5.53
CA SER A 422 0.92 30.97 5.34
C SER A 422 -0.09 31.31 6.45
N LEU A 423 -0.51 30.34 7.28
CA LEU A 423 -1.40 30.51 8.45
C LEU A 423 -0.62 30.65 9.75
#